data_7a009d6d992d2fdc0b5dfc6288a6ce8e
#
_entry.id   7a009d6d992d2fdc0b5dfc6288a6ce8e
#
_cell.length_a   1.000
_cell.length_b   1.000
_cell.length_c   1.000
_cell.angle_alpha   90.00
_cell.angle_beta   90.00
_cell.angle_gamma   90.00
#
_symmetry.space_group_name_H-M   'P 1'
#
loop_
_entity.id
_entity.type
_entity.pdbx_description
1 polymer ?
#
loop_
_entity_poly.entity_id
_entity_poly.type
_entity_poly.pdbx_seq_one_letter_code
_entity_poly.pdbx_strand_id
1 'polypeptide(L)'
;MANQRHSTVLPIDGRRRATLESLRHTATIMTAVRDALLVAGGLGTRMLPTSASVPKEALPLVDVPALVHLAREAVAAGVERLHIISSPRKDMSALLGDHAWLLDRRPDLDPQLLSPFADVEVHVHIQREPLGLGNAIECALDSIDGPFLVLLGDNILLDQHTPPHAFAPSSASRQLVEHFHSNGLPCVGLLPVSPSEVSNYGVVRLDGQRILDICEKPNPEDAPSNLVMCGRYLFTSDAKTLLKKYDVQTHGELQSIALQQHWMNHDGLLGVELNGYQWYDSGKPLPWLQAQVDHALRRNDLSEEFRSWLTTRLQEN
;
A
#
# COMPACT_ATOMS: atom_id res chain seq x y z
N MET A 1 -71.45 8.24 -0.61
CA MET A 1 -70.94 6.86 -0.46
C MET A 1 -69.42 6.89 -0.68
N ALA A 2 -68.63 6.97 0.40
CA ALA A 2 -67.17 7.06 0.37
C ALA A 2 -66.60 5.66 0.63
N ASN A 3 -65.81 5.17 -0.30
CA ASN A 3 -65.23 3.85 -0.24
C ASN A 3 -63.78 4.00 0.39
N GLN A 4 -63.66 3.71 1.70
CA GLN A 4 -62.39 3.64 2.41
C GLN A 4 -61.71 2.30 2.07
N ARG A 5 -60.57 2.35 1.35
CA ARG A 5 -59.68 1.20 1.21
C ARG A 5 -58.75 1.15 2.44
N HIS A 6 -58.95 0.16 3.28
CA HIS A 6 -58.02 -0.19 4.35
C HIS A 6 -56.80 -0.90 3.74
N SER A 7 -55.65 -0.25 3.84
CA SER A 7 -54.36 -0.88 3.55
C SER A 7 -53.91 -1.66 4.78
N THR A 8 -53.98 -2.97 4.73
CA THR A 8 -53.48 -3.86 5.80
C THR A 8 -51.99 -4.04 5.62
N VAL A 9 -51.20 -3.34 6.43
CA VAL A 9 -49.76 -3.60 6.54
C VAL A 9 -49.57 -4.85 7.41
N LEU A 10 -49.12 -5.96 6.81
CA LEU A 10 -48.78 -7.16 7.55
C LEU A 10 -47.52 -6.91 8.40
N PRO A 11 -47.50 -7.31 9.69
CA PRO A 11 -46.31 -7.18 10.51
C PRO A 11 -45.18 -8.11 9.98
N ILE A 12 -44.03 -7.55 9.71
CA ILE A 12 -42.82 -8.31 9.35
C ILE A 12 -42.40 -9.09 10.59
N ASP A 13 -42.38 -10.42 10.46
CA ASP A 13 -42.00 -11.36 11.50
C ASP A 13 -40.59 -11.00 12.05
N GLY A 14 -40.47 -10.88 13.37
CA GLY A 14 -39.23 -10.53 14.06
C GLY A 14 -38.04 -11.48 13.73
N ARG A 15 -38.35 -12.73 13.38
CA ARG A 15 -37.31 -13.68 12.92
C ARG A 15 -36.71 -13.31 11.57
N ARG A 16 -37.52 -12.78 10.63
CA ARG A 16 -37.03 -12.31 9.32
C ARG A 16 -36.18 -11.03 9.46
N ARG A 17 -36.51 -10.15 10.41
CA ARG A 17 -35.73 -8.96 10.71
C ARG A 17 -34.35 -9.30 11.27
N ALA A 18 -34.25 -10.21 12.27
CA ALA A 18 -33.01 -10.67 12.84
C ALA A 18 -32.12 -11.39 11.81
N THR A 19 -32.71 -12.17 10.89
CA THR A 19 -31.97 -12.85 9.81
C THR A 19 -31.41 -11.84 8.79
N LEU A 20 -32.18 -10.80 8.45
CA LEU A 20 -31.73 -9.73 7.52
C LEU A 20 -30.63 -8.85 8.15
N GLU A 21 -30.72 -8.55 9.44
CA GLU A 21 -29.68 -7.82 10.17
C GLU A 21 -28.41 -8.66 10.30
N SER A 22 -28.52 -9.94 10.57
CA SER A 22 -27.38 -10.88 10.59
C SER A 22 -26.72 -11.00 9.21
N LEU A 23 -27.51 -11.12 8.14
CA LEU A 23 -26.98 -11.17 6.77
C LEU A 23 -26.31 -9.86 6.36
N ARG A 24 -26.89 -8.72 6.74
CA ARG A 24 -26.26 -7.41 6.50
C ARG A 24 -24.98 -7.24 7.30
N HIS A 25 -24.94 -7.66 8.56
CA HIS A 25 -23.76 -7.62 9.39
C HIS A 25 -22.65 -8.53 8.83
N THR A 26 -23.00 -9.75 8.41
CA THR A 26 -22.05 -10.68 7.75
C THR A 26 -21.55 -10.11 6.42
N ALA A 27 -22.43 -9.54 5.59
CA ALA A 27 -22.02 -8.90 4.34
C ALA A 27 -21.09 -7.69 4.60
N THR A 28 -21.36 -6.88 5.61
CA THR A 28 -20.51 -5.74 6.00
C THR A 28 -19.14 -6.22 6.49
N ILE A 29 -19.07 -7.32 7.26
CA ILE A 29 -17.81 -7.91 7.70
C ILE A 29 -17.01 -8.43 6.49
N MET A 30 -17.68 -9.05 5.52
CA MET A 30 -17.00 -9.60 4.32
C MET A 30 -16.48 -8.54 3.34
N THR A 31 -16.93 -7.29 3.45
CA THR A 31 -16.51 -6.18 2.58
C THR A 31 -15.59 -5.18 3.27
N ALA A 32 -15.45 -5.24 4.59
CA ALA A 32 -14.56 -4.35 5.32
C ALA A 32 -13.09 -4.69 5.06
N VAL A 33 -12.31 -3.70 4.63
CA VAL A 33 -10.85 -3.82 4.46
C VAL A 33 -10.19 -3.53 5.79
N ARG A 34 -9.91 -4.60 6.56
CA ARG A 34 -9.35 -4.48 7.91
C ARG A 34 -7.87 -4.77 7.98
N ASP A 35 -7.32 -5.39 6.95
CA ASP A 35 -5.97 -5.92 6.92
C ASP A 35 -5.13 -5.18 5.87
N ALA A 36 -3.87 -4.91 6.20
CA ALA A 36 -2.88 -4.48 5.21
C ALA A 36 -1.57 -5.25 5.38
N LEU A 37 -1.02 -5.70 4.24
CA LEU A 37 0.30 -6.28 4.16
C LEU A 37 1.33 -5.22 3.82
N LEU A 38 2.31 -5.03 4.69
CA LEU A 38 3.50 -4.21 4.43
C LEU A 38 4.64 -5.15 4.02
N VAL A 39 5.00 -5.15 2.72
CA VAL A 39 5.96 -6.11 2.18
C VAL A 39 7.38 -5.59 2.37
N ALA A 40 8.03 -6.02 3.44
CA ALA A 40 9.36 -5.62 3.89
C ALA A 40 10.40 -6.75 3.84
N GLY A 41 10.10 -7.90 3.20
CA GLY A 41 10.95 -9.09 3.18
C GLY A 41 12.20 -8.99 2.30
N GLY A 42 12.22 -8.10 1.31
CA GLY A 42 13.33 -7.97 0.35
C GLY A 42 14.66 -7.57 1.01
N LEU A 43 15.76 -8.21 0.62
CA LEU A 43 17.08 -8.02 1.25
C LEU A 43 17.72 -6.65 0.97
N GLY A 44 17.21 -5.87 0.01
CA GLY A 44 17.74 -4.54 -0.30
C GLY A 44 19.15 -4.57 -0.89
N THR A 45 19.53 -5.59 -1.64
CA THR A 45 20.90 -5.78 -2.16
C THR A 45 21.42 -4.61 -2.99
N ARG A 46 20.53 -3.87 -3.65
CA ARG A 46 20.88 -2.65 -4.40
C ARG A 46 21.26 -1.46 -3.50
N MET A 47 20.92 -1.53 -2.20
CA MET A 47 21.26 -0.52 -1.18
C MET A 47 22.46 -0.91 -0.33
N LEU A 48 23.21 -1.96 -0.70
CA LEU A 48 24.46 -2.29 -0.03
C LEU A 48 25.49 -1.17 -0.22
N PRO A 49 26.35 -0.90 0.82
CA PRO A 49 26.46 -1.66 2.07
C PRO A 49 25.44 -1.31 3.18
N THR A 50 24.66 -0.24 3.04
CA THR A 50 23.73 0.25 4.08
C THR A 50 22.74 -0.84 4.53
N SER A 51 22.15 -1.55 3.59
CA SER A 51 21.16 -2.60 3.87
C SER A 51 21.73 -3.85 4.56
N ALA A 52 23.05 -3.95 4.72
CA ALA A 52 23.67 -4.99 5.54
C ALA A 52 23.48 -4.74 7.04
N SER A 53 23.34 -3.48 7.44
CA SER A 53 23.25 -3.07 8.85
C SER A 53 21.88 -2.54 9.24
N VAL A 54 21.15 -1.93 8.30
CA VAL A 54 19.86 -1.29 8.54
C VAL A 54 18.85 -1.79 7.49
N PRO A 55 17.68 -2.31 7.89
CA PRO A 55 16.63 -2.61 6.95
C PRO A 55 16.32 -1.38 6.06
N LYS A 56 16.16 -1.56 4.75
CA LYS A 56 15.89 -0.42 3.85
C LYS A 56 14.59 0.31 4.21
N GLU A 57 13.67 -0.39 4.83
CA GLU A 57 12.39 0.15 5.30
C GLU A 57 12.54 1.04 6.55
N ALA A 58 13.69 0.98 7.22
CA ALA A 58 14.07 1.90 8.31
C ALA A 58 14.78 3.16 7.80
N LEU A 59 15.17 3.20 6.52
CA LEU A 59 15.77 4.41 5.95
C LEU A 59 14.70 5.52 5.92
N PRO A 60 15.02 6.73 6.44
CA PRO A 60 14.04 7.79 6.54
C PRO A 60 13.91 8.56 5.22
N LEU A 61 12.70 8.93 4.85
CA LEU A 61 12.48 10.01 3.91
C LEU A 61 12.60 11.33 4.67
N VAL A 62 13.77 11.95 4.58
CA VAL A 62 14.27 13.05 5.41
C VAL A 62 14.40 12.65 6.89
N ASP A 63 13.31 12.56 7.65
CA ASP A 63 13.30 12.31 9.09
C ASP A 63 12.26 11.26 9.55
N VAL A 64 11.38 10.79 8.65
CA VAL A 64 10.38 9.76 8.96
C VAL A 64 10.73 8.45 8.25
N PRO A 65 10.89 7.32 8.97
CA PRO A 65 11.20 6.03 8.36
C PRO A 65 10.17 5.60 7.31
N ALA A 66 10.63 4.97 6.22
CA ALA A 66 9.78 4.52 5.14
C ALA A 66 8.61 3.63 5.63
N LEU A 67 8.88 2.68 6.53
CA LEU A 67 7.83 1.81 7.08
C LEU A 67 6.78 2.58 7.89
N VAL A 68 7.17 3.68 8.55
CA VAL A 68 6.23 4.52 9.31
C VAL A 68 5.27 5.23 8.35
N HIS A 69 5.76 5.76 7.23
CA HIS A 69 4.88 6.31 6.19
C HIS A 69 3.85 5.29 5.72
N LEU A 70 4.28 4.06 5.41
CA LEU A 70 3.40 2.99 4.92
C LEU A 70 2.38 2.53 5.97
N ALA A 71 2.83 2.37 7.22
CA ALA A 71 1.96 1.96 8.31
C ALA A 71 0.87 3.00 8.57
N ARG A 72 1.25 4.27 8.66
CA ARG A 72 0.31 5.38 8.89
C ARG A 72 -0.63 5.61 7.71
N GLU A 73 -0.17 5.39 6.47
CA GLU A 73 -1.04 5.38 5.28
C GLU A 73 -2.12 4.30 5.38
N ALA A 74 -1.75 3.05 5.74
CA ALA A 74 -2.69 1.96 5.88
C ALA A 74 -3.70 2.20 7.01
N VAL A 75 -3.24 2.66 8.19
CA VAL A 75 -4.12 3.00 9.31
C VAL A 75 -5.09 4.14 8.93
N ALA A 76 -4.61 5.17 8.24
CA ALA A 76 -5.45 6.26 7.74
C ALA A 76 -6.49 5.81 6.70
N ALA A 77 -6.29 4.65 6.06
CA ALA A 77 -7.27 4.03 5.18
C ALA A 77 -8.33 3.19 5.93
N GLY A 78 -8.24 3.08 7.27
CA GLY A 78 -9.19 2.35 8.10
C GLY A 78 -8.78 0.91 8.45
N VAL A 79 -7.51 0.55 8.23
CA VAL A 79 -6.95 -0.76 8.56
C VAL A 79 -6.83 -0.92 10.08
N GLU A 80 -7.26 -2.08 10.58
CA GLU A 80 -7.22 -2.48 11.99
C GLU A 80 -6.03 -3.40 12.31
N ARG A 81 -5.49 -4.12 11.31
CA ARG A 81 -4.40 -5.09 11.46
C ARG A 81 -3.34 -4.89 10.37
N LEU A 82 -2.08 -4.76 10.79
CA LEU A 82 -0.93 -4.70 9.91
C LEU A 82 -0.16 -6.01 9.92
N HIS A 83 0.02 -6.60 8.75
CA HIS A 83 0.80 -7.80 8.52
C HIS A 83 2.14 -7.41 7.88
N ILE A 84 3.21 -7.40 8.67
CA ILE A 84 4.54 -7.01 8.20
C ILE A 84 5.27 -8.27 7.74
N ILE A 85 5.53 -8.36 6.44
CA ILE A 85 6.30 -9.45 5.87
C ILE A 85 7.78 -9.10 5.95
N SER A 86 8.52 -9.80 6.79
CA SER A 86 9.95 -9.61 6.98
C SER A 86 10.75 -10.86 6.57
N SER A 87 12.07 -10.78 6.62
CA SER A 87 12.96 -11.93 6.40
C SER A 87 13.70 -12.31 7.68
N PRO A 88 14.18 -13.57 7.81
CA PRO A 88 14.92 -14.02 9.00
C PRO A 88 16.22 -13.23 9.26
N ARG A 89 16.69 -12.48 8.26
CA ARG A 89 17.95 -11.72 8.30
C ARG A 89 17.78 -10.26 8.67
N LYS A 90 16.55 -9.81 8.95
CA LYS A 90 16.23 -8.42 9.29
C LYS A 90 15.80 -8.32 10.75
N ASP A 91 16.47 -7.47 11.50
CA ASP A 91 15.99 -7.04 12.81
C ASP A 91 15.09 -5.79 12.63
N MET A 92 13.81 -5.95 12.90
CA MET A 92 12.81 -4.90 12.83
C MET A 92 12.41 -4.38 14.22
N SER A 93 13.00 -4.90 15.29
CA SER A 93 12.57 -4.64 16.69
C SER A 93 12.60 -3.15 17.04
N ALA A 94 13.67 -2.44 16.67
CA ALA A 94 13.78 -1.01 16.91
C ALA A 94 12.74 -0.20 16.13
N LEU A 95 12.40 -0.62 14.91
CA LEU A 95 11.44 0.07 14.06
C LEU A 95 9.98 -0.16 14.50
N LEU A 96 9.71 -1.33 15.10
CA LEU A 96 8.38 -1.71 15.59
C LEU A 96 8.17 -1.37 17.07
N GLY A 97 9.20 -0.86 17.74
CA GLY A 97 9.15 -0.50 19.15
C GLY A 97 8.29 0.73 19.42
N ASP A 98 7.83 0.85 20.68
CA ASP A 98 7.19 2.06 21.19
C ASP A 98 8.27 3.01 21.72
N HIS A 99 8.34 4.19 21.16
CA HIS A 99 9.29 5.24 21.51
C HIS A 99 8.60 6.49 22.08
N ALA A 100 7.33 6.40 22.53
CA ALA A 100 6.55 7.51 23.08
C ALA A 100 7.27 8.26 24.22
N TRP A 101 8.13 7.57 24.99
CA TRP A 101 8.96 8.19 26.05
C TRP A 101 9.88 9.31 25.54
N LEU A 102 10.18 9.36 24.25
CA LEU A 102 10.97 10.44 23.64
C LEU A 102 10.17 11.75 23.48
N LEU A 103 8.84 11.73 23.60
CA LEU A 103 8.02 12.94 23.60
C LEU A 103 8.38 13.90 24.72
N ASP A 104 8.89 13.39 25.85
CA ASP A 104 9.42 14.23 26.93
C ASP A 104 10.61 15.12 26.48
N ARG A 105 11.31 14.70 25.41
CA ARG A 105 12.45 15.42 24.82
C ARG A 105 12.06 16.25 23.60
N ARG A 106 11.05 15.82 22.88
CA ARG A 106 10.56 16.44 21.65
C ARG A 106 9.03 16.49 21.66
N PRO A 107 8.43 17.35 22.52
CA PRO A 107 6.97 17.45 22.67
C PRO A 107 6.28 18.09 21.44
N ASP A 108 7.06 18.62 20.53
CA ASP A 108 6.61 19.20 19.27
C ASP A 108 6.31 18.14 18.18
N LEU A 109 6.81 16.91 18.33
CA LEU A 109 6.58 15.87 17.34
C LEU A 109 5.16 15.30 17.42
N ASP A 110 4.64 14.86 16.27
CA ASP A 110 3.42 14.07 16.26
C ASP A 110 3.66 12.71 16.97
N PRO A 111 2.88 12.38 18.01
CA PRO A 111 3.04 11.14 18.76
C PRO A 111 2.99 9.88 17.90
N GLN A 112 2.24 9.91 16.79
CA GLN A 112 2.12 8.78 15.86
C GLN A 112 3.45 8.43 15.14
N LEU A 113 4.42 9.33 15.14
CA LEU A 113 5.73 9.06 14.56
C LEU A 113 6.65 8.29 15.50
N LEU A 114 6.46 8.44 16.82
CA LEU A 114 7.25 7.76 17.85
C LEU A 114 6.58 6.45 18.32
N SER A 115 5.28 6.31 18.10
CA SER A 115 4.52 5.09 18.39
C SER A 115 3.61 4.74 17.20
N PRO A 116 4.18 4.47 16.00
CA PRO A 116 3.40 4.39 14.77
C PRO A 116 2.45 3.18 14.70
N PHE A 117 2.55 2.27 15.66
CA PHE A 117 1.78 1.04 15.74
C PHE A 117 0.88 0.94 16.98
N ALA A 118 0.78 2.01 17.81
CA ALA A 118 0.05 1.97 19.08
C ALA A 118 -1.46 1.78 18.95
N ASP A 119 -2.04 2.19 17.84
CA ASP A 119 -3.48 2.18 17.54
C ASP A 119 -3.89 1.09 16.52
N VAL A 120 -3.02 0.11 16.27
CA VAL A 120 -3.26 -0.96 15.28
C VAL A 120 -2.65 -2.27 15.77
N GLU A 121 -3.29 -3.38 15.45
CA GLU A 121 -2.75 -4.72 15.74
C GLU A 121 -1.63 -5.07 14.73
N VAL A 122 -0.47 -5.56 15.20
CA VAL A 122 0.67 -5.88 14.34
C VAL A 122 1.02 -7.35 14.39
N HIS A 123 1.07 -7.98 13.23
CA HIS A 123 1.53 -9.35 13.01
C HIS A 123 2.78 -9.36 12.14
N VAL A 124 3.86 -9.98 12.61
CA VAL A 124 5.10 -10.13 11.82
C VAL A 124 5.16 -11.53 11.23
N HIS A 125 5.23 -11.63 9.92
CA HIS A 125 5.36 -12.88 9.17
C HIS A 125 6.74 -12.99 8.56
N ILE A 126 7.34 -14.17 8.60
CA ILE A 126 8.69 -14.40 8.10
C ILE A 126 8.64 -15.11 6.76
N GLN A 127 9.00 -14.39 5.70
CA GLN A 127 9.31 -14.97 4.39
C GLN A 127 10.72 -15.58 4.47
N ARG A 128 10.82 -16.90 4.54
CA ARG A 128 12.09 -17.60 4.73
C ARG A 128 13.01 -17.51 3.52
N GLU A 129 12.42 -17.57 2.33
CA GLU A 129 13.10 -17.52 1.05
C GLU A 129 12.45 -16.45 0.15
N PRO A 130 13.22 -15.68 -0.62
CA PRO A 130 12.69 -14.61 -1.47
C PRO A 130 12.09 -15.19 -2.77
N LEU A 131 10.98 -15.91 -2.66
CA LEU A 131 10.28 -16.60 -3.75
C LEU A 131 9.25 -15.72 -4.47
N GLY A 132 9.41 -14.41 -4.43
CA GLY A 132 8.55 -13.44 -5.11
C GLY A 132 7.48 -12.82 -4.22
N LEU A 133 6.76 -11.82 -4.79
CA LEU A 133 5.74 -11.05 -4.07
C LEU A 133 4.51 -11.90 -3.70
N GLY A 134 4.08 -12.81 -4.59
CA GLY A 134 2.97 -13.72 -4.30
C GLY A 134 3.27 -14.62 -3.10
N ASN A 135 4.51 -15.14 -2.98
CA ASN A 135 4.93 -15.90 -1.82
C ASN A 135 4.99 -15.04 -0.54
N ALA A 136 5.41 -13.77 -0.64
CA ALA A 136 5.36 -12.85 0.49
C ALA A 136 3.91 -12.66 0.99
N ILE A 137 2.95 -12.48 0.08
CA ILE A 137 1.53 -12.39 0.40
C ILE A 137 1.03 -13.68 1.06
N GLU A 138 1.38 -14.83 0.50
CA GLU A 138 0.98 -16.15 1.01
C GLU A 138 1.35 -16.34 2.49
N CYS A 139 2.50 -15.79 2.94
CA CYS A 139 2.94 -15.90 4.34
C CYS A 139 1.94 -15.34 5.35
N ALA A 140 1.05 -14.42 4.97
CA ALA A 140 0.08 -13.79 5.86
C ALA A 140 -1.36 -14.28 5.68
N LEU A 141 -1.68 -14.96 4.56
CA LEU A 141 -3.06 -15.25 4.17
C LEU A 141 -3.84 -16.14 5.15
N ASP A 142 -3.17 -16.92 5.98
CA ASP A 142 -3.86 -17.71 7.01
C ASP A 142 -4.39 -16.85 8.18
N SER A 143 -3.91 -15.61 8.29
CA SER A 143 -4.32 -14.63 9.30
C SER A 143 -5.30 -13.57 8.76
N ILE A 144 -5.73 -13.69 7.50
CA ILE A 144 -6.59 -12.72 6.82
C ILE A 144 -7.89 -13.37 6.38
N ASP A 145 -9.01 -12.76 6.74
CA ASP A 145 -10.35 -13.31 6.48
C ASP A 145 -11.21 -12.47 5.50
N GLY A 146 -10.66 -11.41 4.91
CA GLY A 146 -11.41 -10.49 4.05
C GLY A 146 -10.57 -9.93 2.91
N PRO A 147 -11.06 -8.87 2.25
CA PRO A 147 -10.25 -8.07 1.35
C PRO A 147 -9.17 -7.34 2.14
N PHE A 148 -8.01 -7.14 1.50
CA PHE A 148 -6.84 -6.59 2.17
C PHE A 148 -6.01 -5.71 1.24
N LEU A 149 -5.32 -4.73 1.84
CA LEU A 149 -4.34 -3.90 1.15
C LEU A 149 -2.97 -4.61 1.07
N VAL A 150 -2.22 -4.33 0.02
CA VAL A 150 -0.81 -4.70 -0.10
C VAL A 150 -0.02 -3.44 -0.46
N LEU A 151 0.96 -3.09 0.38
CA LEU A 151 1.85 -1.95 0.20
C LEU A 151 3.29 -2.47 0.08
N LEU A 152 3.94 -2.12 -1.03
CA LEU A 152 5.36 -2.48 -1.21
C LEU A 152 6.25 -1.59 -0.34
N GLY A 153 7.14 -2.21 0.42
CA GLY A 153 7.94 -1.58 1.46
C GLY A 153 8.98 -0.55 0.98
N ASP A 154 9.23 -0.47 -0.32
CA ASP A 154 10.15 0.47 -0.94
C ASP A 154 9.47 1.58 -1.76
N ASN A 155 8.15 1.64 -1.76
CA ASN A 155 7.38 2.63 -2.50
C ASN A 155 6.62 3.55 -1.54
N ILE A 156 7.04 4.81 -1.43
CA ILE A 156 6.33 5.83 -0.66
C ILE A 156 5.56 6.71 -1.63
N LEU A 157 4.27 6.87 -1.39
CA LEU A 157 3.38 7.78 -2.13
C LEU A 157 2.96 8.91 -1.20
N LEU A 158 3.15 10.15 -1.61
CA LEU A 158 2.76 11.31 -0.83
C LEU A 158 1.90 12.27 -1.66
N ASP A 159 0.75 12.64 -1.14
CA ASP A 159 -0.11 13.74 -1.62
C ASP A 159 0.16 15.05 -0.86
N GLN A 160 0.83 14.97 0.30
CA GLN A 160 1.23 16.11 1.10
C GLN A 160 2.67 15.96 1.61
N HIS A 161 3.38 17.09 1.72
CA HIS A 161 4.76 17.14 2.21
C HIS A 161 4.80 17.92 3.52
N THR A 162 4.56 17.22 4.62
CA THR A 162 4.40 17.82 5.94
C THR A 162 5.60 17.57 6.85
N PRO A 163 5.91 18.49 7.77
CA PRO A 163 6.93 18.29 8.79
C PRO A 163 6.45 17.32 9.88
N PRO A 164 7.37 16.74 10.69
CA PRO A 164 7.03 15.76 11.72
C PRO A 164 6.09 16.26 12.83
N HIS A 165 6.02 17.56 13.06
CA HIS A 165 5.10 18.16 14.06
C HIS A 165 3.68 18.36 13.52
N ALA A 166 3.46 18.15 12.22
CA ALA A 166 2.17 18.25 11.55
C ALA A 166 2.03 17.12 10.52
N PHE A 167 2.45 15.92 10.91
CA PHE A 167 2.50 14.77 10.02
C PHE A 167 1.12 14.42 9.45
N ALA A 168 1.03 14.34 8.14
CA ALA A 168 -0.16 13.88 7.43
C ALA A 168 0.16 12.57 6.67
N PRO A 169 -0.49 11.46 7.04
CA PRO A 169 -0.32 10.21 6.31
C PRO A 169 -0.90 10.34 4.89
N SER A 170 -0.27 9.65 3.93
CA SER A 170 -0.77 9.58 2.56
C SER A 170 -2.21 9.03 2.50
N SER A 171 -3.00 9.56 1.57
CA SER A 171 -4.36 9.10 1.31
C SER A 171 -4.45 8.05 0.17
N ALA A 172 -3.33 7.58 -0.38
CA ALA A 172 -3.31 6.67 -1.52
C ALA A 172 -4.10 5.38 -1.27
N SER A 173 -3.82 4.68 -0.16
CA SER A 173 -4.52 3.45 0.21
C SER A 173 -6.01 3.67 0.50
N ARG A 174 -6.39 4.84 1.03
CA ARG A 174 -7.79 5.20 1.24
C ARG A 174 -8.56 5.28 -0.08
N GLN A 175 -7.94 5.85 -1.14
CA GLN A 175 -8.58 5.88 -2.46
C GLN A 175 -8.87 4.48 -3.00
N LEU A 176 -7.97 3.52 -2.80
CA LEU A 176 -8.20 2.13 -3.19
C LEU A 176 -9.37 1.51 -2.40
N VAL A 177 -9.42 1.76 -1.07
CA VAL A 177 -10.51 1.26 -0.21
C VAL A 177 -11.86 1.84 -0.62
N GLU A 178 -11.95 3.14 -0.86
CA GLU A 178 -13.17 3.81 -1.34
C GLU A 178 -13.61 3.27 -2.71
N HIS A 179 -12.64 3.04 -3.59
CA HIS A 179 -12.89 2.46 -4.90
C HIS A 179 -13.42 1.03 -4.80
N PHE A 180 -12.81 0.20 -3.95
CA PHE A 180 -13.28 -1.15 -3.67
C PHE A 180 -14.69 -1.17 -3.07
N HIS A 181 -14.99 -0.30 -2.11
CA HIS A 181 -16.34 -0.21 -1.52
C HIS A 181 -17.42 0.16 -2.55
N SER A 182 -17.03 0.90 -3.58
CA SER A 182 -17.95 1.32 -4.64
C SER A 182 -18.18 0.22 -5.70
N ASN A 183 -17.21 -0.66 -5.92
CA ASN A 183 -17.23 -1.59 -7.06
C ASN A 183 -17.20 -3.08 -6.65
N GLY A 184 -16.69 -3.41 -5.45
CA GLY A 184 -16.55 -4.79 -4.97
C GLY A 184 -15.48 -5.62 -5.68
N LEU A 185 -14.62 -5.00 -6.53
CA LEU A 185 -13.61 -5.67 -7.32
C LEU A 185 -12.20 -5.34 -6.83
N PRO A 186 -11.24 -6.26 -6.98
CA PRO A 186 -9.84 -5.97 -6.68
C PRO A 186 -9.34 -4.80 -7.53
N CYS A 187 -8.44 -4.01 -6.97
CA CYS A 187 -7.91 -2.84 -7.68
C CYS A 187 -6.43 -2.60 -7.39
N VAL A 188 -5.78 -1.86 -8.29
CA VAL A 188 -4.37 -1.49 -8.18
C VAL A 188 -4.20 0.02 -8.36
N GLY A 189 -3.30 0.62 -7.57
CA GLY A 189 -2.92 2.01 -7.71
C GLY A 189 -2.01 2.20 -8.91
N LEU A 190 -2.30 3.23 -9.70
CA LEU A 190 -1.61 3.55 -10.95
C LEU A 190 -1.07 4.98 -10.91
N LEU A 191 0.12 5.16 -11.48
CA LEU A 191 0.71 6.47 -11.74
C LEU A 191 1.26 6.54 -13.16
N PRO A 192 1.19 7.70 -13.81
CA PRO A 192 1.87 7.92 -15.07
C PRO A 192 3.38 8.11 -14.83
N VAL A 193 4.19 7.50 -15.70
CA VAL A 193 5.65 7.72 -15.74
C VAL A 193 6.08 8.24 -17.09
N SER A 194 7.34 8.70 -17.22
CA SER A 194 7.87 9.03 -18.53
C SER A 194 7.98 7.77 -19.41
N PRO A 195 7.80 7.87 -20.73
CA PRO A 195 7.91 6.72 -21.63
C PRO A 195 9.24 5.96 -21.52
N SER A 196 10.32 6.64 -21.14
CA SER A 196 11.64 6.01 -20.94
C SER A 196 11.73 5.16 -19.67
N GLU A 197 10.81 5.32 -18.73
CA GLU A 197 10.83 4.63 -17.42
C GLU A 197 9.94 3.38 -17.37
N VAL A 198 9.06 3.17 -18.35
CA VAL A 198 8.10 2.05 -18.36
C VAL A 198 8.76 0.67 -18.20
N SER A 199 9.99 0.51 -18.70
CA SER A 199 10.76 -0.73 -18.59
C SER A 199 11.14 -1.14 -17.16
N ASN A 200 10.89 -0.28 -16.18
CA ASN A 200 11.14 -0.61 -14.77
C ASN A 200 9.94 -1.23 -14.06
N TYR A 201 8.74 -1.17 -14.64
CA TYR A 201 7.47 -1.41 -13.95
C TYR A 201 6.53 -2.31 -14.73
N GLY A 202 5.52 -2.82 -14.04
CA GLY A 202 4.35 -3.40 -14.69
C GLY A 202 3.45 -2.29 -15.26
N VAL A 203 3.28 -2.28 -16.57
CA VAL A 203 2.50 -1.31 -17.33
C VAL A 203 1.12 -1.87 -17.61
N VAL A 204 0.07 -1.04 -17.51
CA VAL A 204 -1.31 -1.47 -17.74
C VAL A 204 -1.95 -0.72 -18.89
N ARG A 205 -2.93 -1.35 -19.54
CA ARG A 205 -3.85 -0.70 -20.48
C ARG A 205 -5.25 -0.72 -19.90
N LEU A 206 -5.91 0.44 -19.89
CA LEU A 206 -7.25 0.61 -19.36
C LEU A 206 -8.31 0.72 -20.46
N ASP A 207 -9.53 0.28 -20.12
CA ASP A 207 -10.78 0.73 -20.74
C ASP A 207 -11.69 1.26 -19.61
N GLY A 208 -11.87 2.58 -19.59
CA GLY A 208 -12.38 3.25 -18.40
C GLY A 208 -11.49 2.97 -17.20
N GLN A 209 -12.04 2.35 -16.16
CA GLN A 209 -11.29 1.94 -14.96
C GLN A 209 -10.85 0.47 -15.02
N ARG A 210 -11.30 -0.31 -16.02
CA ARG A 210 -10.98 -1.74 -16.12
C ARG A 210 -9.63 -1.95 -16.76
N ILE A 211 -8.78 -2.75 -16.13
CA ILE A 211 -7.50 -3.18 -16.70
C ILE A 211 -7.78 -4.28 -17.73
N LEU A 212 -7.33 -4.06 -18.96
CA LEU A 212 -7.46 -4.99 -20.08
C LEU A 212 -6.17 -5.72 -20.43
N ASP A 213 -5.03 -5.18 -19.96
CA ASP A 213 -3.72 -5.76 -20.26
C ASP A 213 -2.69 -5.34 -19.19
N ILE A 214 -1.78 -6.26 -18.88
CA ILE A 214 -0.67 -6.04 -17.95
C ILE A 214 0.60 -6.56 -18.60
N CYS A 215 1.56 -5.68 -18.87
CA CYS A 215 2.85 -6.02 -19.43
C CYS A 215 3.96 -5.73 -18.42
N GLU A 216 4.67 -6.75 -17.98
CA GLU A 216 5.76 -6.60 -17.00
C GLU A 216 7.03 -6.13 -17.71
N LYS A 217 7.52 -4.96 -17.34
CA LYS A 217 8.77 -4.34 -17.81
C LYS A 217 8.93 -4.38 -19.34
N PRO A 218 7.97 -3.85 -20.10
CA PRO A 218 8.05 -3.84 -21.57
C PRO A 218 9.21 -2.97 -22.06
N ASN A 219 9.66 -3.19 -23.31
CA ASN A 219 10.41 -2.15 -23.99
C ASN A 219 9.52 -0.92 -24.17
N PRO A 220 10.08 0.30 -24.20
CA PRO A 220 9.27 1.53 -24.35
C PRO A 220 8.39 1.54 -25.60
N GLU A 221 8.85 0.94 -26.69
CA GLU A 221 8.12 0.83 -27.98
C GLU A 221 6.94 -0.17 -27.92
N ASP A 222 7.00 -1.17 -27.01
CA ASP A 222 6.00 -2.22 -26.86
C ASP A 222 5.02 -1.92 -25.70
N ALA A 223 5.26 -0.86 -24.93
CA ALA A 223 4.46 -0.53 -23.75
C ALA A 223 3.01 -0.16 -24.16
N PRO A 224 1.98 -0.81 -23.57
CA PRO A 224 0.59 -0.54 -23.93
C PRO A 224 0.10 0.85 -23.51
N SER A 225 0.81 1.51 -22.59
CA SER A 225 0.58 2.88 -22.12
C SER A 225 1.79 3.38 -21.32
N ASN A 226 1.65 4.52 -20.63
CA ASN A 226 2.60 5.00 -19.65
C ASN A 226 2.06 4.91 -18.18
N LEU A 227 0.93 4.25 -17.97
CA LEU A 227 0.38 4.02 -16.64
C LEU A 227 0.99 2.76 -16.03
N VAL A 228 1.60 2.90 -14.86
CA VAL A 228 2.31 1.81 -14.18
C VAL A 228 1.75 1.54 -12.80
N MET A 229 1.86 0.30 -12.36
CA MET A 229 1.49 -0.11 -11.01
C MET A 229 2.49 0.43 -9.99
N CYS A 230 2.01 1.21 -9.02
CA CYS A 230 2.86 1.96 -8.07
C CYS A 230 3.02 1.28 -6.69
N GLY A 231 2.81 -0.02 -6.61
CA GLY A 231 3.03 -0.78 -5.37
C GLY A 231 1.92 -0.61 -4.32
N ARG A 232 0.72 -0.24 -4.75
CA ARG A 232 -0.50 -0.24 -3.94
C ARG A 232 -1.53 -1.13 -4.60
N TYR A 233 -2.00 -2.12 -3.83
CA TYR A 233 -2.98 -3.09 -4.31
C TYR A 233 -4.06 -3.30 -3.25
N LEU A 234 -5.28 -3.54 -3.69
CA LEU A 234 -6.35 -4.08 -2.86
C LEU A 234 -6.82 -5.38 -3.49
N PHE A 235 -6.67 -6.46 -2.76
CA PHE A 235 -6.99 -7.81 -3.18
C PHE A 235 -8.18 -8.36 -2.41
N THR A 236 -8.90 -9.28 -3.03
CA THR A 236 -10.06 -9.95 -2.45
C THR A 236 -9.67 -11.26 -1.76
N SER A 237 -10.54 -11.76 -0.88
CA SER A 237 -10.29 -12.94 -0.02
C SER A 237 -10.00 -14.22 -0.80
N ASP A 238 -10.41 -14.31 -2.08
CA ASP A 238 -10.14 -15.44 -2.98
C ASP A 238 -8.65 -15.55 -3.37
N ALA A 239 -7.83 -14.51 -3.13
CA ALA A 239 -6.37 -14.54 -3.31
C ALA A 239 -5.74 -15.79 -2.66
N LYS A 240 -6.22 -16.19 -1.48
CA LYS A 240 -5.76 -17.39 -0.76
C LYS A 240 -5.99 -18.68 -1.57
N THR A 241 -7.14 -18.79 -2.21
CA THR A 241 -7.49 -19.95 -3.03
C THR A 241 -6.75 -19.93 -4.36
N LEU A 242 -6.56 -18.75 -4.92
CA LEU A 242 -5.86 -18.55 -6.18
C LEU A 242 -4.37 -18.88 -6.06
N LEU A 243 -3.69 -18.34 -5.06
CA LEU A 243 -2.25 -18.62 -4.85
C LEU A 243 -1.96 -20.11 -4.63
N LYS A 244 -2.83 -20.83 -3.91
CA LYS A 244 -2.67 -22.29 -3.72
C LYS A 244 -2.75 -23.10 -5.02
N LYS A 245 -3.33 -22.56 -6.09
CA LYS A 245 -3.39 -23.21 -7.41
C LYS A 245 -2.14 -22.99 -8.25
N TYR A 246 -1.28 -22.03 -7.86
CA TYR A 246 -0.05 -21.72 -8.57
C TYR A 246 1.10 -22.58 -8.05
N ASP A 247 1.65 -23.40 -8.94
CA ASP A 247 2.85 -24.18 -8.65
C ASP A 247 4.10 -23.35 -9.02
N VAL A 248 4.89 -23.02 -8.00
CA VAL A 248 6.17 -22.30 -8.16
C VAL A 248 7.15 -23.11 -9.03
N GLN A 249 7.07 -24.45 -9.01
CA GLN A 249 7.94 -25.30 -9.82
C GLN A 249 7.63 -25.18 -11.32
N THR A 250 6.37 -24.91 -11.66
CA THR A 250 5.92 -24.78 -13.05
C THR A 250 6.10 -23.34 -13.58
N HIS A 251 6.01 -22.33 -12.73
CA HIS A 251 5.92 -20.91 -13.14
C HIS A 251 7.10 -20.03 -12.67
N GLY A 252 8.10 -20.60 -11.98
CA GLY A 252 9.19 -19.84 -11.39
C GLY A 252 8.78 -19.11 -10.10
N GLU A 253 9.28 -17.90 -9.89
CA GLU A 253 8.90 -17.09 -8.72
C GLU A 253 7.38 -16.87 -8.68
N LEU A 254 6.77 -17.08 -7.50
CA LEU A 254 5.35 -16.79 -7.29
C LEU A 254 5.16 -15.26 -7.23
N GLN A 255 4.86 -14.69 -8.38
CA GLN A 255 4.61 -13.24 -8.51
C GLN A 255 3.13 -12.92 -8.30
N SER A 256 2.84 -11.76 -7.74
CA SER A 256 1.45 -11.28 -7.57
C SER A 256 0.74 -11.01 -8.91
N ILE A 257 1.49 -10.85 -9.99
CA ILE A 257 0.95 -10.63 -11.33
C ILE A 257 0.02 -11.78 -11.77
N ALA A 258 0.25 -12.99 -11.29
CA ALA A 258 -0.60 -14.13 -11.54
C ALA A 258 -2.02 -13.95 -10.98
N LEU A 259 -2.16 -13.38 -9.77
CA LEU A 259 -3.45 -13.00 -9.20
C LEU A 259 -4.13 -11.93 -10.04
N GLN A 260 -3.37 -10.89 -10.39
CA GLN A 260 -3.88 -9.76 -11.16
C GLN A 260 -4.37 -10.20 -12.54
N GLN A 261 -3.63 -11.06 -13.24
CA GLN A 261 -4.04 -11.66 -14.52
C GLN A 261 -5.28 -12.55 -14.36
N HIS A 262 -5.39 -13.30 -13.27
CA HIS A 262 -6.59 -14.09 -13.01
C HIS A 262 -7.83 -13.19 -12.92
N TRP A 263 -7.82 -12.18 -12.04
CA TRP A 263 -8.95 -11.27 -11.90
C TRP A 263 -9.24 -10.49 -13.19
N MET A 264 -8.19 -9.98 -13.87
CA MET A 264 -8.35 -9.30 -15.16
C MET A 264 -9.13 -10.14 -16.18
N ASN A 265 -8.86 -11.44 -16.25
CA ASN A 265 -9.45 -12.35 -17.24
C ASN A 265 -10.82 -12.93 -16.82
N HIS A 266 -11.23 -12.79 -15.55
CA HIS A 266 -12.47 -13.37 -15.02
C HIS A 266 -13.39 -12.29 -14.46
N ASP A 267 -13.29 -11.98 -13.18
CA ASP A 267 -14.24 -11.10 -12.48
C ASP A 267 -14.00 -9.62 -12.78
N GLY A 268 -12.79 -9.24 -13.10
CA GLY A 268 -12.31 -7.90 -13.39
C GLY A 268 -11.27 -7.42 -12.39
N LEU A 269 -10.34 -6.62 -12.90
CA LEU A 269 -9.33 -5.90 -12.12
C LEU A 269 -9.44 -4.42 -12.48
N LEU A 270 -9.49 -3.55 -11.48
CA LEU A 270 -9.64 -2.10 -11.69
C LEU A 270 -8.33 -1.36 -11.46
N GLY A 271 -8.10 -0.32 -12.22
CA GLY A 271 -7.02 0.65 -12.02
C GLY A 271 -7.54 1.91 -11.32
N VAL A 272 -6.84 2.35 -10.28
CA VAL A 272 -7.10 3.60 -9.57
C VAL A 272 -5.96 4.57 -9.86
N GLU A 273 -6.20 5.56 -10.70
CA GLU A 273 -5.20 6.58 -11.00
C GLU A 273 -5.02 7.52 -9.80
N LEU A 274 -3.82 7.51 -9.21
CA LEU A 274 -3.45 8.32 -8.05
C LEU A 274 -2.89 9.67 -8.52
N ASN A 275 -3.79 10.55 -8.96
CA ASN A 275 -3.40 11.86 -9.47
C ASN A 275 -2.94 12.79 -8.34
N GLY A 276 -1.83 13.49 -8.56
CA GLY A 276 -1.28 14.47 -7.61
C GLY A 276 -0.32 13.88 -6.57
N TYR A 277 -0.07 12.57 -6.61
CA TYR A 277 0.90 11.94 -5.70
C TYR A 277 2.33 12.04 -6.22
N GLN A 278 3.27 12.26 -5.31
CA GLN A 278 4.69 12.04 -5.56
C GLN A 278 5.05 10.61 -5.17
N TRP A 279 5.76 9.92 -6.06
CA TRP A 279 6.22 8.56 -5.85
C TRP A 279 7.73 8.53 -5.58
N TYR A 280 8.12 7.95 -4.47
CA TYR A 280 9.50 7.82 -4.03
C TYR A 280 9.89 6.35 -3.90
N ASP A 281 10.92 5.94 -4.66
CA ASP A 281 11.49 4.58 -4.64
C ASP A 281 12.72 4.57 -3.72
N SER A 282 12.64 3.81 -2.61
CA SER A 282 13.76 3.57 -1.69
C SER A 282 14.61 2.36 -2.07
N GLY A 283 14.38 1.74 -3.21
CA GLY A 283 15.04 0.50 -3.65
C GLY A 283 16.42 0.69 -4.25
N LYS A 284 16.84 1.92 -4.59
CA LYS A 284 18.14 2.24 -5.20
C LYS A 284 18.71 3.53 -4.61
N PRO A 285 20.07 3.68 -4.54
CA PRO A 285 20.70 4.88 -3.93
C PRO A 285 20.32 6.19 -4.61
N LEU A 286 20.40 6.27 -5.96
CA LEU A 286 20.12 7.52 -6.67
C LEU A 286 18.66 7.96 -6.57
N PRO A 287 17.64 7.12 -6.88
CA PRO A 287 16.25 7.46 -6.64
C PRO A 287 15.96 7.88 -5.19
N TRP A 288 16.58 7.20 -4.22
CA TRP A 288 16.42 7.55 -2.81
C TRP A 288 17.03 8.90 -2.45
N LEU A 289 18.18 9.25 -3.00
CA LEU A 289 18.77 10.59 -2.84
C LEU A 289 17.89 11.66 -3.50
N GLN A 290 17.36 11.40 -4.69
CA GLN A 290 16.43 12.30 -5.36
C GLN A 290 15.15 12.51 -4.54
N ALA A 291 14.62 11.44 -3.94
CA ALA A 291 13.47 11.50 -3.04
C ALA A 291 13.73 12.41 -1.82
N GLN A 292 14.93 12.29 -1.19
CA GLN A 292 15.33 13.16 -0.07
C GLN A 292 15.29 14.64 -0.47
N VAL A 293 15.90 14.95 -1.61
CA VAL A 293 15.99 16.33 -2.12
C VAL A 293 14.60 16.87 -2.47
N ASP A 294 13.81 16.10 -3.22
CA ASP A 294 12.48 16.55 -3.66
C ASP A 294 11.52 16.76 -2.48
N HIS A 295 11.49 15.81 -1.54
CA HIS A 295 10.67 15.92 -0.34
C HIS A 295 11.08 17.13 0.52
N ALA A 296 12.39 17.33 0.75
CA ALA A 296 12.89 18.48 1.51
C ALA A 296 12.56 19.82 0.86
N LEU A 297 12.62 19.90 -0.49
CA LEU A 297 12.28 21.12 -1.24
C LEU A 297 10.78 21.44 -1.23
N ARG A 298 9.91 20.48 -0.90
CA ARG A 298 8.44 20.64 -0.82
C ARG A 298 7.95 20.90 0.60
N ARG A 299 8.73 20.54 1.62
CA ARG A 299 8.38 20.76 3.03
C ARG A 299 8.56 22.22 3.40
N ASN A 300 7.52 22.81 4.01
CA ASN A 300 7.50 24.22 4.37
C ASN A 300 8.52 24.63 5.43
N ASP A 301 8.94 23.69 6.30
CA ASP A 301 9.92 23.89 7.36
C ASP A 301 11.38 23.82 6.88
N LEU A 302 11.63 23.26 5.70
CA LEU A 302 12.98 23.04 5.15
C LEU A 302 13.23 23.77 3.83
N SER A 303 12.19 23.99 3.04
CA SER A 303 12.32 24.32 1.61
C SER A 303 13.11 25.59 1.33
N GLU A 304 12.98 26.65 2.14
CA GLU A 304 13.64 27.94 1.92
C GLU A 304 15.16 27.83 2.15
N GLU A 305 15.55 27.36 3.34
CA GLU A 305 16.94 27.22 3.73
C GLU A 305 17.66 26.19 2.86
N PHE A 306 17.02 25.05 2.62
CA PHE A 306 17.60 23.97 1.80
C PHE A 306 17.78 24.39 0.35
N ARG A 307 16.83 25.11 -0.25
CA ARG A 307 16.94 25.66 -1.60
C ARG A 307 18.09 26.64 -1.72
N SER A 308 18.24 27.55 -0.75
CA SER A 308 19.34 28.53 -0.71
C SER A 308 20.69 27.84 -0.67
N TRP A 309 20.83 26.86 0.24
CA TRP A 309 22.07 26.07 0.36
C TRP A 309 22.38 25.28 -0.92
N LEU A 310 21.38 24.60 -1.51
CA LEU A 310 21.54 23.80 -2.73
C LEU A 310 21.97 24.68 -3.92
N THR A 311 21.35 25.85 -4.07
CA THR A 311 21.70 26.82 -5.14
C THR A 311 23.17 27.24 -5.03
N THR A 312 23.64 27.56 -3.82
CA THR A 312 25.03 27.92 -3.58
C THR A 312 25.97 26.77 -3.96
N ARG A 313 25.65 25.54 -3.56
CA ARG A 313 26.47 24.36 -3.88
C ARG A 313 26.57 24.06 -5.37
N LEU A 314 25.48 24.26 -6.11
CA LEU A 314 25.48 24.06 -7.58
C LEU A 314 26.22 25.15 -8.34
N GLN A 315 26.46 26.32 -7.74
CA GLN A 315 27.24 27.40 -8.32
C GLN A 315 28.75 27.26 -8.03
N GLU A 316 29.12 26.53 -6.96
CA GLU A 316 30.50 26.29 -6.58
C GLU A 316 31.19 25.16 -7.37
N ASN A 317 30.42 24.33 -8.10
CA ASN A 317 30.89 23.23 -8.94
C ASN A 317 30.65 23.50 -10.43
#